data_61350037d0ca3210a1d57a91036d2332
#
_entry.id   61350037d0ca3210a1d57a91036d2332
#
_cell.length_a   1.000
_cell.length_b   1.000
_cell.length_c   1.000
_cell.angle_alpha   90.00
_cell.angle_beta   90.00
_cell.angle_gamma   90.00
#
_symmetry.space_group_name_H-M   'P 1'
#
loop_
_entity.id
_entity.type
_entity.pdbx_description
1 polymer ?
#
loop_
_entity_poly.entity_id
_entity_poly.type
_entity_poly.pdbx_seq_one_letter_code
_entity_poly.pdbx_strand_id
1 'polypeptide(L)'
;NALFMIAMPFTAGFSSVLSGLILGMDGIWGLKGWQWLFVLEGLPSVLMGFVVFYYLDDRPQQAKWLDREEQQVLAQALAAERSDAGQGSEGRPRSLWAELLSPQILLFCVVYFCLVNTLAMIAVWTPLIVKSFNSASSNGVIGLLAAIPQVCTIVLMVVWGLHSDRTRERRWHLVLPMLLAAAGWILTALSSYPPLQLLGVCMAASGSYTAMSIFWTTPDQSLSFQARAVGIAVINAIGNIGSAVNPLVIGWLKDLTQGFGSGFAYAAILMILGALLALRLPIGGRVGVQAAR
;
A
#
# COMPACT_ATOMS: atom_id res chain seq x y z
N ASN A 1 -4.36 -11.65 -3.23
CA ASN A 1 -3.73 -10.33 -3.17
C ASN A 1 -3.17 -9.99 -1.77
N ALA A 2 -3.92 -10.24 -0.65
CA ALA A 2 -3.47 -9.88 0.69
C ALA A 2 -2.12 -10.53 1.06
N LEU A 3 -1.93 -11.82 0.76
CA LEU A 3 -0.66 -12.53 1.02
C LEU A 3 0.52 -11.91 0.25
N PHE A 4 0.31 -11.49 -1.00
CA PHE A 4 1.35 -10.81 -1.77
C PHE A 4 1.70 -9.44 -1.18
N MET A 5 0.68 -8.70 -0.74
CA MET A 5 0.87 -7.37 -0.15
C MET A 5 1.56 -7.38 1.22
N ILE A 6 1.60 -8.52 1.93
CA ILE A 6 2.35 -8.68 3.20
C ILE A 6 3.85 -8.43 3.01
N ALA A 7 4.37 -8.65 1.80
CA ALA A 7 5.77 -8.36 1.50
C ALA A 7 6.14 -6.90 1.82
N MET A 8 5.22 -5.94 1.67
CA MET A 8 5.47 -4.52 1.95
C MET A 8 5.75 -4.24 3.43
N PRO A 9 4.85 -4.56 4.38
CA PRO A 9 5.14 -4.35 5.80
C PRO A 9 6.24 -5.28 6.32
N PHE A 10 6.39 -6.49 5.77
CA PHE A 10 7.49 -7.38 6.13
C PHE A 10 8.85 -6.76 5.81
N THR A 11 9.05 -6.30 4.57
CA THR A 11 10.30 -5.66 4.16
C THR A 11 10.52 -4.35 4.90
N ALA A 12 9.49 -3.54 5.13
CA ALA A 12 9.60 -2.30 5.89
C ALA A 12 10.02 -2.55 7.34
N GLY A 13 9.46 -3.58 8.00
CA GLY A 13 9.83 -3.96 9.36
C GLY A 13 11.26 -4.51 9.43
N PHE A 14 11.61 -5.42 8.53
CA PHE A 14 12.96 -5.99 8.44
C PHE A 14 14.00 -4.91 8.14
N SER A 15 13.75 -4.06 7.13
CA SER A 15 14.65 -2.96 6.77
C SER A 15 14.81 -1.97 7.91
N SER A 16 13.76 -1.67 8.68
CA SER A 16 13.83 -0.75 9.81
C SER A 16 14.83 -1.20 10.88
N VAL A 17 14.85 -2.50 11.20
CA VAL A 17 15.81 -3.08 12.14
C VAL A 17 17.22 -3.08 11.54
N LEU A 18 17.34 -3.55 10.30
CA LEU A 18 18.61 -3.65 9.59
C LEU A 18 19.27 -2.27 9.42
N SER A 19 18.49 -1.29 8.94
CA SER A 19 18.97 0.10 8.76
C SER A 19 19.42 0.72 10.09
N GLY A 20 18.70 0.44 11.19
CA GLY A 20 19.09 0.90 12.52
C GLY A 20 20.46 0.36 12.97
N LEU A 21 20.77 -0.88 12.62
CA LEU A 21 22.08 -1.52 12.89
C LEU A 21 23.17 -0.98 11.96
N ILE A 22 22.89 -0.89 10.65
CA ILE A 22 23.84 -0.41 9.63
C ILE A 22 24.25 1.04 9.90
N LEU A 23 23.33 1.90 10.34
CA LEU A 23 23.67 3.28 10.72
C LEU A 23 24.66 3.36 11.88
N GLY A 24 24.79 2.31 12.70
CA GLY A 24 25.82 2.17 13.71
C GLY A 24 27.24 1.90 13.18
N MET A 25 27.39 1.59 11.88
CA MET A 25 28.67 1.33 11.22
C MET A 25 29.41 2.61 10.79
N ASP A 26 29.03 3.75 11.33
CA ASP A 26 29.64 5.05 11.02
C ASP A 26 31.16 5.03 11.27
N GLY A 27 31.94 5.50 10.28
CA GLY A 27 33.41 5.53 10.33
C GLY A 27 34.13 4.23 9.91
N ILE A 28 33.45 3.10 9.75
CA ILE A 28 34.07 1.85 9.26
C ILE A 28 34.52 2.07 7.81
N TRP A 29 35.78 1.77 7.54
CA TRP A 29 36.46 2.00 6.22
C TRP A 29 36.36 3.45 5.72
N GLY A 30 36.19 4.41 6.63
CA GLY A 30 36.06 5.83 6.27
C GLY A 30 34.70 6.21 5.67
N LEU A 31 33.74 5.28 5.63
CA LEU A 31 32.39 5.52 5.15
C LEU A 31 31.47 5.94 6.31
N LYS A 32 30.52 6.82 5.99
CA LYS A 32 29.44 7.20 6.92
C LYS A 32 28.36 6.12 6.96
N GLY A 33 27.66 5.99 8.09
CA GLY A 33 26.62 4.98 8.28
C GLY A 33 25.55 4.97 7.18
N TRP A 34 25.13 6.15 6.67
CA TRP A 34 24.17 6.23 5.57
C TRP A 34 24.74 5.69 4.24
N GLN A 35 26.04 5.77 3.98
CA GLN A 35 26.68 5.21 2.79
C GLN A 35 26.66 3.67 2.85
N TRP A 36 26.93 3.11 4.02
CA TRP A 36 26.79 1.68 4.25
C TRP A 36 25.36 1.18 3.99
N LEU A 37 24.36 1.96 4.38
CA LEU A 37 22.97 1.65 4.15
C LEU A 37 22.68 1.49 2.65
N PHE A 38 23.09 2.45 1.82
CA PHE A 38 22.90 2.34 0.37
C PHE A 38 23.66 1.15 -0.24
N VAL A 39 24.87 0.86 0.22
CA VAL A 39 25.66 -0.27 -0.30
C VAL A 39 25.02 -1.60 0.11
N LEU A 40 24.71 -1.79 1.38
CA LEU A 40 24.25 -3.09 1.90
C LEU A 40 22.78 -3.38 1.54
N GLU A 41 21.92 -2.38 1.48
CA GLU A 41 20.52 -2.58 1.07
C GLU A 41 20.34 -2.55 -0.46
N GLY A 42 21.21 -1.84 -1.19
CA GLY A 42 21.17 -1.78 -2.64
C GLY A 42 21.77 -3.02 -3.32
N LEU A 43 22.84 -3.58 -2.77
CA LEU A 43 23.54 -4.73 -3.36
C LEU A 43 22.63 -5.96 -3.59
N PRO A 44 21.81 -6.40 -2.63
CA PRO A 44 20.85 -7.50 -2.84
C PRO A 44 19.89 -7.24 -4.01
N SER A 45 19.43 -6.01 -4.18
CA SER A 45 18.52 -5.65 -5.28
C SER A 45 19.21 -5.76 -6.64
N VAL A 46 20.47 -5.35 -6.73
CA VAL A 46 21.28 -5.51 -7.96
C VAL A 46 21.51 -6.98 -8.29
N LEU A 47 21.89 -7.79 -7.28
CA LEU A 47 22.08 -9.23 -7.45
C LEU A 47 20.79 -9.93 -7.87
N MET A 48 19.66 -9.56 -7.25
CA MET A 48 18.35 -10.10 -7.63
C MET A 48 17.97 -9.69 -9.06
N GLY A 49 18.34 -8.51 -9.52
CA GLY A 49 18.15 -8.08 -10.91
C GLY A 49 18.81 -9.05 -11.89
N PHE A 50 20.05 -9.47 -11.64
CA PHE A 50 20.71 -10.50 -12.44
C PHE A 50 20.01 -11.85 -12.37
N VAL A 51 19.59 -12.28 -11.17
CA VAL A 51 18.84 -13.55 -10.99
C VAL A 51 17.55 -13.52 -11.82
N VAL A 52 16.76 -12.43 -11.74
CA VAL A 52 15.52 -12.27 -12.51
C VAL A 52 15.81 -12.31 -14.01
N PHE A 53 16.85 -11.61 -14.46
CA PHE A 53 17.21 -11.56 -15.89
C PHE A 53 17.55 -12.93 -16.48
N TYR A 54 18.19 -13.81 -15.71
CA TYR A 54 18.57 -15.14 -16.19
C TYR A 54 17.55 -16.24 -15.89
N TYR A 55 16.67 -16.04 -14.89
CA TYR A 55 15.78 -17.08 -14.40
C TYR A 55 14.34 -16.91 -14.86
N LEU A 56 13.88 -15.66 -15.06
CA LEU A 56 12.48 -15.39 -15.39
C LEU A 56 12.26 -15.47 -16.91
N ASP A 57 11.37 -16.38 -17.32
CA ASP A 57 10.95 -16.51 -18.70
C ASP A 57 9.93 -15.44 -19.09
N ASP A 58 10.06 -14.86 -20.30
CA ASP A 58 9.17 -13.80 -20.79
C ASP A 58 7.74 -14.28 -21.09
N ARG A 59 7.56 -15.57 -21.35
CA ARG A 59 6.27 -16.13 -21.75
C ARG A 59 6.01 -17.47 -21.04
N PRO A 60 4.75 -17.76 -20.67
CA PRO A 60 4.38 -19.03 -20.04
C PRO A 60 4.80 -20.26 -20.85
N GLN A 61 4.81 -20.17 -22.19
CA GLN A 61 5.21 -21.26 -23.07
C GLN A 61 6.71 -21.59 -23.00
N GLN A 62 7.52 -20.68 -22.49
CA GLN A 62 8.97 -20.84 -22.33
C GLN A 62 9.34 -21.31 -20.91
N ALA A 63 8.39 -21.25 -19.99
CA ALA A 63 8.58 -21.59 -18.59
C ALA A 63 8.87 -23.08 -18.42
N LYS A 64 10.12 -23.40 -18.10
CA LYS A 64 10.63 -24.78 -17.97
C LYS A 64 10.09 -25.52 -16.74
N TRP A 65 9.53 -24.77 -15.78
CA TRP A 65 8.95 -25.26 -14.54
C TRP A 65 7.46 -25.61 -14.68
N LEU A 66 6.82 -25.25 -15.81
CA LEU A 66 5.47 -25.68 -16.18
C LEU A 66 5.55 -26.91 -17.09
N ASP A 67 4.71 -27.91 -16.83
CA ASP A 67 4.55 -29.00 -17.78
C ASP A 67 3.73 -28.59 -19.01
N ARG A 68 3.72 -29.44 -20.03
CA ARG A 68 3.04 -29.11 -21.30
C ARG A 68 1.52 -28.95 -21.16
N GLU A 69 0.92 -29.69 -20.25
CA GLU A 69 -0.51 -29.62 -19.98
C GLU A 69 -0.88 -28.32 -19.27
N GLU A 70 -0.12 -27.95 -18.26
CA GLU A 70 -0.26 -26.65 -17.55
C GLU A 70 -0.06 -25.46 -18.48
N GLN A 71 0.94 -25.52 -19.38
CA GLN A 71 1.18 -24.47 -20.38
C GLN A 71 -0.03 -24.33 -21.34
N GLN A 72 -0.64 -25.43 -21.76
CA GLN A 72 -1.82 -25.40 -22.62
C GLN A 72 -3.04 -24.86 -21.89
N VAL A 73 -3.31 -25.30 -20.67
CA VAL A 73 -4.41 -24.81 -19.85
C VAL A 73 -4.29 -23.31 -19.63
N LEU A 74 -3.08 -22.84 -19.28
CA LEU A 74 -2.83 -21.41 -19.08
C LEU A 74 -2.99 -20.61 -20.37
N ALA A 75 -2.48 -21.12 -21.50
CA ALA A 75 -2.64 -20.49 -22.80
C ALA A 75 -4.11 -20.39 -23.24
N GLN A 76 -4.91 -21.45 -23.00
CA GLN A 76 -6.35 -21.44 -23.27
C GLN A 76 -7.10 -20.47 -22.38
N ALA A 77 -6.79 -20.41 -21.08
CA ALA A 77 -7.39 -19.47 -20.15
C ALA A 77 -7.13 -18.01 -20.57
N LEU A 78 -5.89 -17.69 -20.93
CA LEU A 78 -5.51 -16.36 -21.42
C LEU A 78 -6.17 -16.02 -22.78
N ALA A 79 -6.34 -17.01 -23.67
CA ALA A 79 -7.03 -16.83 -24.93
C ALA A 79 -8.54 -16.60 -24.73
N ALA A 80 -9.16 -17.33 -23.80
CA ALA A 80 -10.56 -17.13 -23.42
C ALA A 80 -10.81 -15.74 -22.85
N GLU A 81 -9.97 -15.28 -21.92
CA GLU A 81 -10.07 -13.91 -21.39
C GLU A 81 -9.96 -12.84 -22.49
N ARG A 82 -9.09 -13.05 -23.48
CA ARG A 82 -8.95 -12.12 -24.62
C ARG A 82 -10.16 -12.13 -25.54
N SER A 83 -10.77 -13.29 -25.77
CA SER A 83 -11.96 -13.42 -26.63
C SER A 83 -13.21 -12.82 -25.96
N ASP A 84 -13.39 -13.05 -24.67
CA ASP A 84 -14.49 -12.46 -23.90
C ASP A 84 -14.35 -10.92 -23.83
N ALA A 85 -13.13 -10.43 -23.76
CA ALA A 85 -12.80 -9.01 -23.81
C ALA A 85 -13.14 -8.37 -25.17
N GLY A 86 -13.00 -9.11 -26.27
CA GLY A 86 -13.35 -8.67 -27.63
C GLY A 86 -14.86 -8.61 -27.88
N GLN A 87 -15.63 -9.53 -27.30
CA GLN A 87 -17.08 -9.61 -27.47
C GLN A 87 -17.88 -8.64 -26.58
N GLY A 88 -17.36 -8.21 -25.46
CA GLY A 88 -17.97 -7.18 -24.60
C GLY A 88 -17.95 -5.76 -25.19
N SER A 89 -17.42 -5.58 -26.40
CA SER A 89 -17.15 -4.28 -27.04
C SER A 89 -18.23 -3.80 -27.98
N GLU A 90 -19.40 -4.46 -28.10
CA GLU A 90 -20.50 -4.04 -29.01
C GLU A 90 -21.29 -2.80 -28.52
N GLY A 91 -20.96 -2.24 -27.36
CA GLY A 91 -21.42 -0.90 -26.98
C GLY A 91 -20.53 0.17 -27.59
N ARG A 92 -21.13 1.26 -28.14
CA ARG A 92 -20.44 2.45 -28.70
C ARG A 92 -19.12 2.72 -27.95
N PRO A 93 -18.00 2.87 -28.68
CA PRO A 93 -16.71 3.16 -28.04
C PRO A 93 -16.84 4.47 -27.28
N ARG A 94 -17.00 4.39 -25.96
CA ARG A 94 -16.83 5.57 -25.11
C ARG A 94 -15.39 6.03 -25.31
N SER A 95 -15.22 7.31 -25.59
CA SER A 95 -13.87 7.88 -25.64
C SER A 95 -13.13 7.50 -24.36
N LEU A 96 -11.94 6.90 -24.48
CA LEU A 96 -11.10 6.55 -23.32
C LEU A 96 -10.97 7.72 -22.36
N TRP A 97 -10.88 8.94 -22.88
CA TRP A 97 -10.85 10.17 -22.10
C TRP A 97 -12.12 10.40 -21.27
N ALA A 98 -13.30 10.11 -21.84
CA ALA A 98 -14.56 10.25 -21.12
C ALA A 98 -14.69 9.23 -19.99
N GLU A 99 -14.11 8.04 -20.15
CA GLU A 99 -14.08 7.01 -19.11
C GLU A 99 -13.05 7.36 -18.01
N LEU A 100 -11.86 7.84 -18.40
CA LEU A 100 -10.81 8.25 -17.46
C LEU A 100 -11.20 9.47 -16.59
N LEU A 101 -11.99 10.37 -17.15
CA LEU A 101 -12.53 11.53 -16.43
C LEU A 101 -13.88 11.22 -15.73
N SER A 102 -14.29 9.96 -15.71
CA SER A 102 -15.50 9.57 -15.02
C SER A 102 -15.45 9.88 -13.53
N PRO A 103 -16.56 10.30 -12.90
CA PRO A 103 -16.61 10.54 -11.46
C PRO A 103 -16.16 9.33 -10.63
N GLN A 104 -16.33 8.14 -11.18
CA GLN A 104 -15.93 6.89 -10.55
C GLN A 104 -14.39 6.78 -10.46
N ILE A 105 -13.66 7.00 -11.56
CA ILE A 105 -12.19 6.95 -11.56
C ILE A 105 -11.63 8.08 -10.68
N LEU A 106 -12.20 9.28 -10.76
CA LEU A 106 -11.79 10.39 -9.90
C LEU A 106 -11.98 10.06 -8.41
N LEU A 107 -13.08 9.37 -8.07
CA LEU A 107 -13.32 8.93 -6.71
C LEU A 107 -12.26 7.92 -6.24
N PHE A 108 -11.90 6.93 -7.08
CA PHE A 108 -10.79 6.02 -6.80
C PHE A 108 -9.47 6.78 -6.61
N CYS A 109 -9.18 7.77 -7.45
CA CYS A 109 -7.97 8.60 -7.34
C CYS A 109 -7.88 9.31 -5.99
N VAL A 110 -8.99 9.93 -5.53
CA VAL A 110 -9.00 10.66 -4.25
C VAL A 110 -8.88 9.70 -3.07
N VAL A 111 -9.58 8.56 -3.07
CA VAL A 111 -9.46 7.56 -2.00
C VAL A 111 -8.02 7.03 -1.95
N TYR A 112 -7.43 6.73 -3.11
CA TYR A 112 -6.07 6.25 -3.19
C TYR A 112 -5.04 7.32 -2.75
N PHE A 113 -5.25 8.58 -3.11
CA PHE A 113 -4.44 9.70 -2.62
C PHE A 113 -4.43 9.76 -1.09
N CYS A 114 -5.60 9.64 -0.44
CA CYS A 114 -5.69 9.63 1.02
C CYS A 114 -4.91 8.45 1.63
N LEU A 115 -5.03 7.26 1.05
CA LEU A 115 -4.30 6.06 1.49
C LEU A 115 -2.80 6.23 1.34
N VAL A 116 -2.33 6.60 0.14
CA VAL A 116 -0.89 6.72 -0.15
C VAL A 116 -0.24 7.84 0.65
N ASN A 117 -0.94 8.96 0.85
CA ASN A 117 -0.46 10.03 1.71
C ASN A 117 -0.19 9.53 3.14
N THR A 118 -1.11 8.77 3.71
CA THR A 118 -0.94 8.23 5.07
C THR A 118 0.13 7.13 5.12
N LEU A 119 0.24 6.30 4.09
CA LEU A 119 1.34 5.32 3.99
C LEU A 119 2.70 6.01 3.92
N ALA A 120 2.81 7.13 3.21
CA ALA A 120 4.03 7.95 3.20
C ALA A 120 4.34 8.52 4.59
N MET A 121 3.31 8.93 5.36
CA MET A 121 3.48 9.34 6.76
C MET A 121 4.11 8.23 7.59
N ILE A 122 3.65 6.99 7.43
CA ILE A 122 4.21 5.84 8.14
C ILE A 122 5.64 5.57 7.68
N ALA A 123 5.88 5.50 6.38
CA ALA A 123 7.18 5.12 5.83
C ALA A 123 8.29 6.13 6.16
N VAL A 124 7.99 7.42 6.03
CA VAL A 124 9.00 8.49 6.17
C VAL A 124 9.17 8.93 7.61
N TRP A 125 8.07 9.04 8.37
CA TRP A 125 8.08 9.72 9.65
C TRP A 125 8.12 8.79 10.86
N THR A 126 7.79 7.50 10.75
CA THR A 126 7.78 6.58 11.90
C THR A 126 9.10 6.58 12.69
N PRO A 127 10.29 6.48 12.08
CA PRO A 127 11.53 6.51 12.83
C PRO A 127 11.73 7.83 13.60
N LEU A 128 11.35 8.96 12.99
CA LEU A 128 11.45 10.29 13.61
C LEU A 128 10.41 10.48 14.73
N ILE A 129 9.21 9.93 14.54
CA ILE A 129 8.15 9.91 15.56
C ILE A 129 8.61 9.10 16.77
N VAL A 130 9.13 7.89 16.54
CA VAL A 130 9.68 7.03 17.62
C VAL A 130 10.85 7.73 18.32
N LYS A 131 11.73 8.38 17.58
CA LYS A 131 12.84 9.16 18.16
C LYS A 131 12.35 10.33 19.00
N SER A 132 11.22 10.96 18.65
CA SER A 132 10.64 12.06 19.45
C SER A 132 10.09 11.58 20.80
N PHE A 133 9.71 10.31 20.93
CA PHE A 133 9.26 9.72 22.19
C PHE A 133 10.41 9.45 23.17
N ASN A 134 11.60 9.15 22.64
CA ASN A 134 12.78 8.87 23.43
C ASN A 134 14.06 9.31 22.68
N SER A 135 14.41 10.56 22.86
CA SER A 135 15.55 11.21 22.18
C SER A 135 16.91 10.60 22.52
N ALA A 136 17.03 9.89 23.65
CA ALA A 136 18.27 9.25 24.09
C ALA A 136 18.48 7.83 23.50
N SER A 137 17.52 7.29 22.76
CA SER A 137 17.62 5.94 22.20
C SER A 137 18.65 5.87 21.07
N SER A 138 19.40 4.75 21.04
CA SER A 138 20.29 4.42 19.91
C SER A 138 19.48 4.15 18.62
N ASN A 139 20.14 4.29 17.47
CA ASN A 139 19.52 4.01 16.17
C ASN A 139 18.96 2.57 16.08
N GLY A 140 19.64 1.59 16.68
CA GLY A 140 19.18 0.22 16.74
C GLY A 140 17.86 0.06 17.53
N VAL A 141 17.71 0.73 18.65
CA VAL A 141 16.47 0.73 19.46
C VAL A 141 15.33 1.42 18.67
N ILE A 142 15.63 2.54 18.01
CA ILE A 142 14.65 3.25 17.17
C ILE A 142 14.17 2.34 16.04
N GLY A 143 15.09 1.66 15.35
CA GLY A 143 14.77 0.71 14.28
C GLY A 143 13.89 -0.45 14.78
N LEU A 144 14.21 -1.01 15.96
CA LEU A 144 13.42 -2.09 16.56
C LEU A 144 12.00 -1.62 16.93
N LEU A 145 11.86 -0.46 17.56
CA LEU A 145 10.55 0.09 17.90
C LEU A 145 9.73 0.45 16.64
N ALA A 146 10.38 0.95 15.60
CA ALA A 146 9.73 1.26 14.33
C ALA A 146 9.30 0.00 13.55
N ALA A 147 9.83 -1.17 13.88
CA ALA A 147 9.40 -2.45 13.30
C ALA A 147 8.11 -2.98 13.95
N ILE A 148 7.78 -2.62 15.18
CA ILE A 148 6.59 -3.11 15.91
C ILE A 148 5.29 -2.83 15.10
N PRO A 149 5.02 -1.61 14.58
CA PRO A 149 3.85 -1.35 13.76
C PRO A 149 3.73 -2.27 12.54
N GLN A 150 4.86 -2.69 11.95
CA GLN A 150 4.85 -3.56 10.78
C GLN A 150 4.45 -5.00 11.14
N VAL A 151 4.87 -5.50 12.30
CA VAL A 151 4.43 -6.81 12.82
C VAL A 151 2.92 -6.81 13.08
N CYS A 152 2.39 -5.78 13.75
CA CYS A 152 0.96 -5.62 13.95
C CYS A 152 0.19 -5.57 12.63
N THR A 153 0.76 -4.89 11.64
CA THR A 153 0.21 -4.78 10.29
C THR A 153 0.08 -6.14 9.62
N ILE A 154 1.13 -6.97 9.64
CA ILE A 154 1.11 -8.30 9.02
C ILE A 154 -0.02 -9.15 9.63
N VAL A 155 -0.14 -9.17 10.95
CA VAL A 155 -1.18 -9.94 11.64
C VAL A 155 -2.57 -9.47 11.21
N LEU A 156 -2.83 -8.16 11.23
CA LEU A 156 -4.13 -7.63 10.84
C LEU A 156 -4.45 -7.88 9.36
N MET A 157 -3.48 -7.69 8.45
CA MET A 157 -3.67 -7.93 7.02
C MET A 157 -4.06 -9.38 6.73
N VAL A 158 -3.44 -10.36 7.39
CA VAL A 158 -3.79 -11.78 7.23
C VAL A 158 -5.22 -12.04 7.72
N VAL A 159 -5.51 -11.68 8.97
CA VAL A 159 -6.81 -11.96 9.59
C VAL A 159 -7.93 -11.26 8.83
N TRP A 160 -7.75 -9.97 8.53
CA TRP A 160 -8.75 -9.16 7.85
C TRP A 160 -8.95 -9.54 6.39
N GLY A 161 -7.86 -9.87 5.68
CA GLY A 161 -7.91 -10.34 4.30
C GLY A 161 -8.66 -11.66 4.18
N LEU A 162 -8.35 -12.65 5.04
CA LEU A 162 -9.06 -13.93 5.07
C LEU A 162 -10.55 -13.76 5.40
N HIS A 163 -10.87 -12.85 6.32
CA HIS A 163 -12.27 -12.55 6.66
C HIS A 163 -13.00 -11.90 5.48
N SER A 164 -12.38 -10.93 4.80
CA SER A 164 -12.93 -10.28 3.61
C SER A 164 -13.14 -11.26 2.45
N ASP A 165 -12.25 -12.23 2.27
CA ASP A 165 -12.38 -13.25 1.22
C ASP A 165 -13.52 -14.23 1.51
N ARG A 166 -13.71 -14.61 2.79
CA ARG A 166 -14.80 -15.49 3.24
C ARG A 166 -16.17 -14.83 3.11
N THR A 167 -16.28 -13.56 3.50
CA THR A 167 -17.55 -12.82 3.50
C THR A 167 -17.89 -12.26 2.12
N ARG A 168 -16.92 -12.17 1.21
CA ARG A 168 -17.03 -11.51 -0.10
C ARG A 168 -17.52 -10.06 -0.01
N GLU A 169 -17.42 -9.46 1.15
CA GLU A 169 -17.77 -8.08 1.42
C GLU A 169 -16.48 -7.23 1.37
N ARG A 170 -16.42 -6.22 0.50
CA ARG A 170 -15.22 -5.38 0.30
C ARG A 170 -15.37 -3.98 0.87
N ARG A 171 -16.60 -3.44 0.89
CA ARG A 171 -16.84 -2.05 1.28
C ARG A 171 -16.45 -1.79 2.73
N TRP A 172 -17.02 -2.54 3.66
CA TRP A 172 -16.70 -2.38 5.08
C TRP A 172 -15.29 -2.85 5.42
N HIS A 173 -14.76 -3.82 4.66
CA HIS A 173 -13.38 -4.26 4.82
C HIS A 173 -12.38 -3.21 4.33
N LEU A 174 -12.77 -2.25 3.51
CA LEU A 174 -11.98 -1.08 3.15
C LEU A 174 -12.15 0.05 4.17
N VAL A 175 -13.41 0.37 4.53
CA VAL A 175 -13.75 1.53 5.38
C VAL A 175 -13.29 1.36 6.81
N LEU A 176 -13.54 0.20 7.45
CA LEU A 176 -13.18 -0.02 8.85
C LEU A 176 -11.67 0.07 9.12
N PRO A 177 -10.76 -0.51 8.30
CA PRO A 177 -9.33 -0.29 8.48
C PRO A 177 -8.93 1.18 8.29
N MET A 178 -9.56 1.93 7.38
CA MET A 178 -9.28 3.37 7.25
C MET A 178 -9.70 4.13 8.51
N LEU A 179 -10.83 3.80 9.11
CA LEU A 179 -11.26 4.38 10.38
C LEU A 179 -10.35 3.97 11.54
N LEU A 180 -9.87 2.72 11.55
CA LEU A 180 -8.86 2.27 12.51
C LEU A 180 -7.58 3.10 12.39
N ALA A 181 -7.13 3.37 11.16
CA ALA A 181 -5.96 4.22 10.92
C ALA A 181 -6.18 5.65 11.41
N ALA A 182 -7.36 6.22 11.16
CA ALA A 182 -7.73 7.54 11.67
C ALA A 182 -7.73 7.59 13.20
N ALA A 183 -8.33 6.59 13.85
CA ALA A 183 -8.33 6.47 15.32
C ALA A 183 -6.91 6.34 15.87
N GLY A 184 -6.03 5.60 15.18
CA GLY A 184 -4.62 5.48 15.53
C GLY A 184 -3.90 6.84 15.49
N TRP A 185 -4.08 7.62 14.44
CA TRP A 185 -3.49 8.96 14.34
C TRP A 185 -4.05 9.93 15.39
N ILE A 186 -5.35 9.87 15.67
CA ILE A 186 -5.98 10.66 16.74
C ILE A 186 -5.39 10.27 18.09
N LEU A 187 -5.25 8.98 18.40
CA LEU A 187 -4.64 8.50 19.63
C LEU A 187 -3.21 9.01 19.78
N THR A 188 -2.41 8.95 18.69
CA THR A 188 -1.03 9.44 18.66
C THR A 188 -0.97 10.97 18.90
N ALA A 189 -1.94 11.72 18.33
CA ALA A 189 -1.99 13.18 18.48
C ALA A 189 -2.37 13.62 19.88
N LEU A 190 -3.32 12.92 20.53
CA LEU A 190 -3.87 13.30 21.83
C LEU A 190 -3.07 12.76 23.01
N SER A 191 -2.26 11.73 22.82
CA SER A 191 -1.48 11.14 23.90
C SER A 191 -0.10 11.79 24.04
N SER A 192 0.33 12.03 25.28
CA SER A 192 1.71 12.38 25.63
C SER A 192 2.49 11.17 26.18
N TYR A 193 1.85 10.01 26.34
CA TYR A 193 2.46 8.80 26.86
C TYR A 193 3.03 7.93 25.75
N PRO A 194 4.38 7.73 25.66
CA PRO A 194 5.03 7.06 24.53
C PRO A 194 4.45 5.69 24.14
N PRO A 195 4.12 4.78 25.06
CA PRO A 195 3.48 3.50 24.69
C PRO A 195 2.12 3.65 24.01
N LEU A 196 1.30 4.64 24.41
CA LEU A 196 0.02 4.91 23.74
C LEU A 196 0.22 5.55 22.37
N GLN A 197 1.24 6.40 22.22
CA GLN A 197 1.60 6.94 20.90
C GLN A 197 2.05 5.84 19.96
N LEU A 198 2.90 4.90 20.45
CA LEU A 198 3.30 3.74 19.65
C LEU A 198 2.12 2.84 19.29
N LEU A 199 1.19 2.60 20.21
CA LEU A 199 -0.05 1.90 19.93
C LEU A 199 -0.85 2.60 18.83
N GLY A 200 -0.97 3.92 18.88
CA GLY A 200 -1.62 4.72 17.84
C GLY A 200 -0.95 4.55 16.48
N VAL A 201 0.39 4.58 16.43
CA VAL A 201 1.14 4.30 15.18
C VAL A 201 0.92 2.86 14.69
N CYS A 202 0.83 1.87 15.59
CA CYS A 202 0.49 0.49 15.23
C CYS A 202 -0.92 0.40 14.59
N MET A 203 -1.92 1.05 15.18
CA MET A 203 -3.27 1.11 14.62
C MET A 203 -3.27 1.82 13.27
N ALA A 204 -2.55 2.94 13.14
CA ALA A 204 -2.46 3.71 11.91
C ALA A 204 -1.81 2.90 10.77
N ALA A 205 -0.69 2.23 11.04
CA ALA A 205 -0.01 1.38 10.08
C ALA A 205 -0.88 0.18 9.67
N SER A 206 -1.37 -0.57 10.66
CA SER A 206 -2.20 -1.75 10.42
C SER A 206 -3.45 -1.42 9.62
N GLY A 207 -4.13 -0.32 9.94
CA GLY A 207 -5.31 0.12 9.21
C GLY A 207 -4.99 0.54 7.78
N SER A 208 -3.94 1.35 7.58
CA SER A 208 -3.59 1.88 6.26
C SER A 208 -3.15 0.80 5.27
N TYR A 209 -2.25 -0.10 5.68
CA TYR A 209 -1.80 -1.20 4.81
C TYR A 209 -2.92 -2.22 4.53
N THR A 210 -3.75 -2.52 5.53
CA THR A 210 -4.91 -3.41 5.35
C THR A 210 -5.91 -2.80 4.37
N ALA A 211 -6.25 -1.52 4.51
CA ALA A 211 -7.12 -0.81 3.57
C ALA A 211 -6.52 -0.80 2.16
N MET A 212 -5.20 -0.58 2.02
CA MET A 212 -4.49 -0.62 0.75
C MET A 212 -4.62 -1.97 0.03
N SER A 213 -4.47 -3.08 0.78
CA SER A 213 -4.58 -4.43 0.22
C SER A 213 -5.98 -4.74 -0.31
N ILE A 214 -7.02 -4.25 0.38
CA ILE A 214 -8.41 -4.39 -0.05
C ILE A 214 -8.73 -3.43 -1.21
N PHE A 215 -8.22 -2.19 -1.16
CA PHE A 215 -8.44 -1.19 -2.21
C PHE A 215 -8.08 -1.75 -3.59
N TRP A 216 -6.92 -2.35 -3.76
CA TRP A 216 -6.46 -2.89 -5.04
C TRP A 216 -7.23 -4.11 -5.55
N THR A 217 -8.16 -4.64 -4.78
CA THR A 217 -9.10 -5.66 -5.27
C THR A 217 -10.37 -5.06 -5.91
N THR A 218 -10.55 -3.74 -5.84
CA THR A 218 -11.82 -3.09 -6.19
C THR A 218 -11.83 -2.42 -7.57
N PRO A 219 -10.76 -1.78 -8.10
CA PRO A 219 -10.77 -1.17 -9.43
C PRO A 219 -11.00 -2.18 -10.55
N ASP A 220 -10.38 -3.36 -10.47
CA ASP A 220 -10.53 -4.43 -11.47
C ASP A 220 -11.97 -4.86 -11.69
N GLN A 221 -12.78 -4.84 -10.64
CA GLN A 221 -14.20 -5.25 -10.69
C GLN A 221 -15.12 -4.13 -11.20
N SER A 222 -14.62 -2.90 -11.21
CA SER A 222 -15.42 -1.69 -11.45
C SER A 222 -15.14 -1.04 -12.80
N LEU A 223 -14.01 -1.36 -13.43
CA LEU A 223 -13.60 -0.76 -14.70
C LEU A 223 -13.87 -1.71 -15.88
N SER A 224 -14.22 -1.12 -17.03
CA SER A 224 -14.32 -1.88 -18.27
C SER A 224 -12.96 -2.47 -18.64
N PHE A 225 -12.96 -3.57 -19.40
CA PHE A 225 -11.71 -4.23 -19.80
C PHE A 225 -10.76 -3.27 -20.55
N GLN A 226 -11.32 -2.43 -21.43
CA GLN A 226 -10.54 -1.46 -22.24
C GLN A 226 -9.92 -0.35 -21.38
N ALA A 227 -10.63 0.13 -20.35
CA ALA A 227 -10.15 1.17 -19.47
C ALA A 227 -9.36 0.65 -18.26
N ARG A 228 -9.35 -0.66 -18.02
CA ARG A 228 -8.75 -1.25 -16.80
C ARG A 228 -7.28 -0.88 -16.65
N ALA A 229 -6.46 -1.17 -17.64
CA ALA A 229 -5.02 -0.92 -17.58
C ALA A 229 -4.71 0.57 -17.42
N VAL A 230 -5.34 1.42 -18.24
CA VAL A 230 -5.12 2.87 -18.21
C VAL A 230 -5.75 3.49 -16.96
N GLY A 231 -6.94 3.05 -16.56
CA GLY A 231 -7.61 3.50 -15.34
C GLY A 231 -6.80 3.19 -14.07
N ILE A 232 -6.26 1.97 -13.95
CA ILE A 232 -5.35 1.59 -12.85
C ILE A 232 -4.09 2.47 -12.87
N ALA A 233 -3.51 2.72 -14.04
CA ALA A 233 -2.34 3.58 -14.18
C ALA A 233 -2.65 5.04 -13.72
N VAL A 234 -3.81 5.59 -14.11
CA VAL A 234 -4.25 6.93 -13.69
C VAL A 234 -4.50 6.99 -12.19
N ILE A 235 -5.20 6.00 -11.61
CA ILE A 235 -5.45 5.92 -10.17
C ILE A 235 -4.12 5.88 -9.44
N ASN A 236 -3.18 5.04 -9.89
CA ASN A 236 -1.86 4.91 -9.28
C ASN A 236 -1.05 6.21 -9.40
N ALA A 237 -0.98 6.82 -10.59
CA ALA A 237 -0.24 8.06 -10.82
C ALA A 237 -0.77 9.22 -9.96
N ILE A 238 -2.08 9.48 -9.99
CA ILE A 238 -2.70 10.57 -9.23
C ILE A 238 -2.59 10.29 -7.72
N GLY A 239 -2.85 9.05 -7.29
CA GLY A 239 -2.76 8.70 -5.87
C GLY A 239 -1.34 8.87 -5.33
N ASN A 240 -0.31 8.50 -6.10
CA ASN A 240 1.09 8.68 -5.68
C ASN A 240 1.53 10.14 -5.52
N ILE A 241 0.80 11.12 -6.07
CA ILE A 241 1.00 12.53 -5.72
C ILE A 241 0.85 12.71 -4.19
N GLY A 242 -0.01 11.91 -3.54
CA GLY A 242 -0.15 11.91 -2.08
C GLY A 242 1.16 11.63 -1.34
N SER A 243 1.99 10.71 -1.85
CA SER A 243 3.30 10.42 -1.24
C SER A 243 4.30 11.56 -1.39
N ALA A 244 4.24 12.30 -2.50
CA ALA A 244 5.09 13.49 -2.72
C ALA A 244 4.62 14.68 -1.89
N VAL A 245 3.31 14.86 -1.74
CA VAL A 245 2.71 15.96 -0.94
C VAL A 245 2.93 15.76 0.55
N ASN A 246 2.90 14.50 1.04
CA ASN A 246 3.00 14.22 2.48
C ASN A 246 4.23 14.83 3.15
N PRO A 247 5.48 14.60 2.70
CA PRO A 247 6.65 15.15 3.37
C PRO A 247 6.65 16.68 3.40
N LEU A 248 6.14 17.32 2.34
CA LEU A 248 6.05 18.78 2.25
C LEU A 248 5.06 19.34 3.28
N VAL A 249 3.86 18.77 3.33
CA VAL A 249 2.81 19.23 4.26
C VAL A 249 3.20 18.92 5.71
N ILE A 250 3.69 17.72 6.01
CA ILE A 250 4.09 17.34 7.35
C ILE A 250 5.30 18.16 7.82
N GLY A 251 6.29 18.37 6.95
CA GLY A 251 7.44 19.22 7.24
C GLY A 251 7.01 20.63 7.58
N TRP A 252 6.18 21.26 6.74
CA TRP A 252 5.65 22.59 6.97
C TRP A 252 4.81 22.70 8.26
N LEU A 253 3.90 21.74 8.50
CA LEU A 253 3.10 21.69 9.71
C LEU A 253 3.97 21.53 10.97
N LYS A 254 4.98 20.68 10.91
CA LYS A 254 5.93 20.45 12.01
C LYS A 254 6.72 21.73 12.34
N ASP A 255 7.19 22.44 11.30
CA ASP A 255 7.94 23.69 11.50
C ASP A 255 7.04 24.80 12.08
N LEU A 256 5.78 24.85 11.63
CA LEU A 256 4.80 25.84 12.11
C LEU A 256 4.38 25.57 13.57
N THR A 257 4.18 24.31 13.97
CA THR A 257 3.64 23.93 15.28
C THR A 257 4.69 23.40 16.26
N GLN A 258 5.95 23.32 15.80
CA GLN A 258 7.10 22.81 16.58
C GLN A 258 6.88 21.36 17.08
N GLY A 259 6.05 20.58 16.39
CA GLY A 259 5.73 19.20 16.75
C GLY A 259 5.01 18.41 15.68
N PHE A 260 4.77 17.12 15.93
CA PHE A 260 4.08 16.24 15.00
C PHE A 260 2.55 16.22 15.15
N GLY A 261 1.99 16.86 16.19
CA GLY A 261 0.54 16.77 16.51
C GLY A 261 -0.37 17.21 15.36
N SER A 262 -0.03 18.33 14.70
CA SER A 262 -0.76 18.81 13.51
C SER A 262 -0.64 17.86 12.31
N GLY A 263 0.51 17.22 12.15
CA GLY A 263 0.72 16.19 11.13
C GLY A 263 -0.13 14.94 11.37
N PHE A 264 -0.29 14.52 12.62
CA PHE A 264 -1.17 13.41 12.98
C PHE A 264 -2.63 13.76 12.73
N ALA A 265 -3.07 14.98 13.08
CA ALA A 265 -4.42 15.47 12.81
C ALA A 265 -4.71 15.50 11.29
N TYR A 266 -3.76 16.00 10.48
CA TYR A 266 -3.86 15.98 9.03
C TYR A 266 -4.04 14.56 8.48
N ALA A 267 -3.23 13.60 8.92
CA ALA A 267 -3.34 12.21 8.51
C ALA A 267 -4.68 11.58 8.93
N ALA A 268 -5.17 11.88 10.14
CA ALA A 268 -6.47 11.42 10.61
C ALA A 268 -7.62 11.97 9.75
N ILE A 269 -7.58 13.27 9.42
CA ILE A 269 -8.60 13.92 8.56
C ILE A 269 -8.62 13.26 7.18
N LEU A 270 -7.45 13.02 6.57
CA LEU A 270 -7.38 12.34 5.27
C LEU A 270 -7.95 10.93 5.32
N MET A 271 -7.68 10.16 6.40
CA MET A 271 -8.23 8.83 6.54
C MET A 271 -9.75 8.83 6.73
N ILE A 272 -10.30 9.77 7.50
CA ILE A 272 -11.74 9.93 7.65
C ILE A 272 -12.37 10.33 6.30
N LEU A 273 -11.80 11.30 5.59
CA LEU A 273 -12.26 11.72 4.28
C LEU A 273 -12.25 10.54 3.29
N GLY A 274 -11.13 9.83 3.22
CA GLY A 274 -10.98 8.64 2.38
C GLY A 274 -12.00 7.56 2.71
N ALA A 275 -12.26 7.30 4.01
CA ALA A 275 -13.26 6.33 4.46
C ALA A 275 -14.69 6.73 4.04
N LEU A 276 -15.05 8.00 4.21
CA LEU A 276 -16.36 8.53 3.78
C LEU A 276 -16.53 8.44 2.26
N LEU A 277 -15.49 8.75 1.50
CA LEU A 277 -15.51 8.63 0.05
C LEU A 277 -15.56 7.16 -0.40
N ALA A 278 -14.87 6.26 0.30
CA ALA A 278 -14.88 4.83 0.02
C ALA A 278 -16.28 4.21 0.17
N LEU A 279 -17.15 4.77 1.02
CA LEU A 279 -18.56 4.36 1.09
C LEU A 279 -19.33 4.58 -0.21
N ARG A 280 -18.89 5.53 -1.05
CA ARG A 280 -19.51 5.85 -2.34
C ARG A 280 -18.89 5.08 -3.51
N LEU A 281 -17.80 4.34 -3.28
CA LEU A 281 -17.22 3.51 -4.32
C LEU A 281 -18.21 2.43 -4.77
N PRO A 282 -18.27 2.10 -6.06
CA PRO A 282 -19.16 1.05 -6.59
C PRO A 282 -18.61 -0.35 -6.28
N ILE A 283 -18.41 -0.63 -4.99
CA ILE A 283 -17.90 -1.89 -4.46
C ILE A 283 -19.08 -2.72 -3.98
N GLY A 284 -19.22 -3.97 -4.44
CA GLY A 284 -20.24 -4.90 -3.94
C GLY A 284 -21.56 -4.92 -4.72
N GLY A 285 -21.62 -4.34 -5.94
CA GLY A 285 -22.63 -4.74 -6.92
C GLY A 285 -22.37 -6.21 -7.29
N ARG A 286 -23.27 -7.11 -6.99
CA ARG A 286 -23.29 -8.45 -7.57
C ARG A 286 -23.16 -8.25 -9.09
N VAL A 287 -22.01 -8.62 -9.67
CA VAL A 287 -21.97 -8.92 -11.10
C VAL A 287 -23.07 -9.94 -11.29
N GLY A 288 -24.12 -9.54 -11.99
CA GLY A 288 -25.26 -10.41 -12.24
C GLY A 288 -24.74 -11.68 -12.88
N VAL A 289 -24.78 -12.75 -12.11
CA VAL A 289 -24.93 -14.08 -12.67
C VAL A 289 -26.31 -14.04 -13.29
N GLN A 290 -26.40 -13.57 -14.54
CA GLN A 290 -27.48 -14.00 -15.43
C GLN A 290 -27.23 -15.49 -15.60
N ALA A 291 -27.85 -16.24 -14.71
CA ALA A 291 -28.02 -17.67 -14.89
C ALA A 291 -28.63 -17.87 -16.29
N ALA A 292 -27.85 -18.51 -17.15
CA ALA A 292 -28.39 -19.17 -18.32
C ALA A 292 -29.53 -20.08 -17.81
N ARG A 293 -30.75 -19.72 -18.13
CA ARG A 293 -31.88 -20.64 -18.20
C ARG A 293 -32.05 -21.07 -19.63
#